data_c7b1ed2bd276bc22185a896e10d8a807
#
_entry.id   c7b1ed2bd276bc22185a896e10d8a807
#
_cell.length_a   1.000
_cell.length_b   1.000
_cell.length_c   1.000
_cell.angle_alpha   90.00
_cell.angle_beta   90.00
_cell.angle_gamma   90.00
#
_symmetry.space_group_name_H-M   'P 1'
#
loop_
_entity.id
_entity.type
_entity.pdbx_description
1 polymer ?
#
loop_
_entity_poly.entity_id
_entity_poly.type
_entity_poly.pdbx_seq_one_letter_code
_entity_poly.pdbx_strand_id
1 'polypeptide(L)'
;MLLQPLRSWATWTLCREGLRSPAWGPGKRGAQRWAWPRDKENEKEKKSVICVEGNIASGKTTCLEFFSNTTDVEVLPEPVPKWRNVRGHNPLGLMYRDACRWGLTLQTYVQLTMLDQHTRPQMSPVRLMERSIHSARYIFVENLYRRKAVACGNAGRATVEEDTGGARQSSQEENRKNSRKMPEVDYVVLSEWFDWIVKNTDVSMDLIVYLRTTPETCYQRLKMRCREEEKVIPLEYLDAIHHLYEEWLIKGGPFPIVAPVLAVTQ
;
A
#
# COMPACT_ATOMS: atom_id res chain seq x y z
N MET A 1 15.23 -18.83 -33.79
CA MET A 1 16.39 -19.08 -32.90
C MET A 1 15.85 -19.53 -31.55
N LEU A 2 16.24 -20.73 -31.18
CA LEU A 2 15.63 -21.65 -30.21
C LEU A 2 15.76 -21.16 -28.74
N LEU A 3 14.64 -21.14 -28.02
CA LEU A 3 14.60 -21.04 -26.57
C LEU A 3 14.69 -22.44 -26.00
N GLN A 4 15.72 -22.73 -25.20
CA GLN A 4 15.84 -23.97 -24.42
C GLN A 4 15.16 -23.82 -23.05
N PRO A 5 14.53 -24.89 -22.52
CA PRO A 5 13.89 -24.88 -21.20
C PRO A 5 14.90 -25.18 -20.09
N LEU A 6 14.78 -24.45 -18.99
CA LEU A 6 15.53 -24.70 -17.77
C LEU A 6 15.00 -25.95 -17.04
N ARG A 7 15.93 -26.83 -16.73
CA ARG A 7 15.73 -28.14 -16.13
C ARG A 7 15.42 -28.09 -14.64
N SER A 8 14.50 -28.96 -14.28
CA SER A 8 14.14 -29.52 -12.99
C SER A 8 15.31 -29.74 -12.01
N TRP A 9 15.09 -29.45 -10.73
CA TRP A 9 15.91 -29.90 -9.61
C TRP A 9 15.13 -30.89 -8.74
N ALA A 10 15.56 -32.06 -8.88
CA ALA A 10 15.91 -33.21 -8.02
C ALA A 10 15.13 -33.39 -6.70
N THR A 11 14.36 -34.46 -6.72
CA THR A 11 13.85 -35.26 -5.60
C THR A 11 15.00 -35.81 -4.75
N TRP A 12 14.93 -35.64 -3.43
CA TRP A 12 15.74 -36.38 -2.47
C TRP A 12 14.93 -37.55 -1.93
N THR A 13 15.40 -38.75 -2.27
CA THR A 13 14.92 -40.03 -1.76
C THR A 13 15.65 -40.36 -0.46
N LEU A 14 14.90 -40.49 0.63
CA LEU A 14 15.44 -41.02 1.90
C LEU A 14 15.51 -42.55 1.86
N CYS A 15 16.73 -43.07 1.91
CA CYS A 15 17.00 -44.48 2.21
C CYS A 15 16.70 -44.80 3.67
N ARG A 16 15.88 -45.81 3.85
CA ARG A 16 15.51 -46.41 5.13
C ARG A 16 16.34 -47.68 5.30
N GLU A 17 17.33 -47.66 6.19
CA GLU A 17 17.98 -48.91 6.63
C GLU A 17 17.58 -49.21 8.07
N GLY A 18 17.14 -50.46 8.24
CA GLY A 18 16.66 -50.98 9.50
C GLY A 18 17.80 -51.49 10.39
N LEU A 19 17.65 -51.32 11.70
CA LEU A 19 18.41 -52.05 12.70
C LEU A 19 17.47 -52.73 13.70
N ARG A 20 17.69 -54.00 13.89
CA ARG A 20 16.95 -54.95 14.74
C ARG A 20 17.23 -54.71 16.21
N SER A 21 16.19 -54.87 17.01
CA SER A 21 16.23 -54.89 18.48
C SER A 21 16.78 -56.21 19.02
N PRO A 22 17.46 -56.23 20.17
CA PRO A 22 17.53 -57.41 21.03
C PRO A 22 16.49 -57.29 22.17
N ALA A 23 15.78 -58.42 22.37
CA ALA A 23 14.86 -58.62 23.48
C ALA A 23 15.63 -58.94 24.77
N TRP A 24 15.26 -58.32 25.88
CA TRP A 24 15.57 -58.81 27.24
C TRP A 24 14.36 -58.63 28.17
N GLY A 25 14.08 -59.64 28.92
CA GLY A 25 12.88 -59.90 29.72
C GLY A 25 12.81 -59.15 31.05
N PRO A 26 11.84 -59.49 31.94
CA PRO A 26 11.25 -58.53 32.91
C PRO A 26 11.95 -58.49 34.27
N GLY A 27 12.32 -57.31 34.71
CA GLY A 27 12.78 -57.03 36.07
C GLY A 27 11.90 -55.97 36.71
N LYS A 28 11.10 -56.36 37.72
CA LYS A 28 10.35 -55.45 38.57
C LYS A 28 11.28 -54.63 39.47
N ARG A 29 11.28 -53.33 39.37
CA ARG A 29 11.62 -52.38 40.47
C ARG A 29 11.02 -51.02 40.15
N GLY A 30 10.47 -50.35 41.19
CA GLY A 30 9.68 -49.17 41.17
C GLY A 30 10.31 -48.00 40.39
N ALA A 31 9.64 -47.58 39.34
CA ALA A 31 10.01 -46.38 38.60
C ALA A 31 9.45 -45.15 39.29
N GLN A 32 10.29 -44.43 40.01
CA GLN A 32 10.06 -42.99 40.19
C GLN A 32 9.93 -42.38 38.82
N ARG A 33 8.72 -41.93 38.51
CA ARG A 33 8.40 -41.27 37.28
C ARG A 33 9.06 -39.86 37.30
N TRP A 34 10.29 -39.78 36.83
CA TRP A 34 10.87 -38.46 36.49
C TRP A 34 10.00 -37.85 35.42
N ALA A 35 9.13 -36.90 35.80
CA ALA A 35 8.48 -36.06 34.84
C ALA A 35 9.57 -35.16 34.25
N TRP A 36 9.90 -35.41 32.98
CA TRP A 36 10.67 -34.46 32.20
C TRP A 36 9.93 -33.12 32.27
N PRO A 37 10.65 -31.99 32.45
CA PRO A 37 10.02 -30.71 32.24
C PRO A 37 9.42 -30.76 30.84
N ARG A 38 8.12 -30.52 30.73
CA ARG A 38 7.50 -30.27 29.44
C ARG A 38 8.33 -29.17 28.81
N ASP A 39 8.97 -29.51 27.69
CA ASP A 39 9.56 -28.50 26.82
C ASP A 39 8.49 -27.42 26.70
N LYS A 40 8.82 -26.21 27.13
CA LYS A 40 8.06 -25.02 26.77
C LYS A 40 8.14 -25.04 25.26
N GLU A 41 7.09 -25.54 24.60
CA GLU A 41 6.89 -25.31 23.18
C GLU A 41 7.18 -23.82 23.01
N ASN A 42 8.16 -23.53 22.17
CA ASN A 42 8.49 -22.18 21.73
C ASN A 42 7.17 -21.56 21.27
N GLU A 43 6.48 -20.82 22.15
CA GLU A 43 5.44 -19.91 21.73
C GLU A 43 6.17 -18.97 20.77
N LYS A 44 6.03 -19.24 19.47
CA LYS A 44 6.45 -18.30 18.44
C LYS A 44 5.77 -16.99 18.81
N GLU A 45 6.55 -16.04 19.29
CA GLU A 45 6.05 -14.70 19.63
C GLU A 45 5.16 -14.24 18.49
N LYS A 46 3.86 -14.08 18.77
CA LYS A 46 2.87 -13.74 17.75
C LYS A 46 3.19 -12.33 17.27
N LYS A 47 3.79 -12.23 16.09
CA LYS A 47 4.08 -10.96 15.45
C LYS A 47 2.80 -10.35 14.91
N SER A 48 2.63 -9.04 15.08
CA SER A 48 1.45 -8.31 14.64
C SER A 48 1.83 -7.16 13.71
N VAL A 49 1.02 -6.95 12.67
CA VAL A 49 1.17 -5.87 11.70
C VAL A 49 -0.02 -4.91 11.83
N ILE A 50 0.26 -3.66 12.14
CA ILE A 50 -0.74 -2.60 12.30
C ILE A 50 -0.49 -1.53 11.24
N CYS A 51 -1.51 -1.18 10.46
CA CYS A 51 -1.43 -0.13 9.46
C CYS A 51 -2.18 1.12 9.92
N VAL A 52 -1.50 2.27 9.93
CA VAL A 52 -2.11 3.57 10.24
C VAL A 52 -2.54 4.22 8.93
N GLU A 53 -3.84 4.32 8.74
CA GLU A 53 -4.49 4.84 7.55
C GLU A 53 -5.08 6.24 7.78
N GLY A 54 -5.34 6.97 6.70
CA GLY A 54 -5.97 8.29 6.76
C GLY A 54 -5.46 9.24 5.69
N ASN A 55 -6.10 10.40 5.61
CA ASN A 55 -5.88 11.42 4.59
C ASN A 55 -4.42 11.95 4.58
N ILE A 56 -4.05 12.69 3.55
CA ILE A 56 -2.81 13.47 3.53
C ILE A 56 -2.88 14.51 4.65
N ALA A 57 -1.80 14.64 5.42
CA ALA A 57 -1.71 15.52 6.60
C ALA A 57 -2.70 15.19 7.75
N SER A 58 -3.26 13.98 7.83
CA SER A 58 -4.09 13.54 8.96
C SER A 58 -3.33 13.28 10.26
N GLY A 59 -2.00 13.40 10.28
CA GLY A 59 -1.20 13.16 11.49
C GLY A 59 -0.59 11.77 11.62
N LYS A 60 -0.66 10.93 10.57
CA LYS A 60 -0.11 9.56 10.60
C LYS A 60 1.36 9.51 11.01
N THR A 61 2.21 10.29 10.34
CA THR A 61 3.65 10.34 10.64
C THR A 61 3.90 10.71 12.10
N THR A 62 3.19 11.72 12.63
CA THR A 62 3.29 12.11 14.05
C THR A 62 2.86 10.99 14.99
N CYS A 63 1.80 10.25 14.64
CA CYS A 63 1.37 9.07 15.38
C CYS A 63 2.46 7.99 15.39
N LEU A 64 3.09 7.71 14.25
CA LEU A 64 4.16 6.74 14.16
C LEU A 64 5.41 7.15 14.95
N GLU A 65 5.78 8.44 14.87
CA GLU A 65 6.93 9.01 15.59
C GLU A 65 6.80 8.84 17.11
N PHE A 66 5.59 8.91 17.65
CA PHE A 66 5.33 8.67 19.08
C PHE A 66 5.77 7.25 19.50
N PHE A 67 5.62 6.25 18.63
CA PHE A 67 5.98 4.86 18.92
C PHE A 67 7.43 4.52 18.52
N SER A 68 8.15 5.39 17.84
CA SER A 68 9.50 5.12 17.31
C SER A 68 10.56 4.81 18.39
N ASN A 69 10.32 5.26 19.63
CA ASN A 69 11.20 5.02 20.76
C ASN A 69 10.81 3.79 21.61
N THR A 70 9.81 3.02 21.18
CA THR A 70 9.34 1.82 21.87
C THR A 70 10.16 0.61 21.41
N THR A 71 10.72 -0.17 22.32
CA THR A 71 11.62 -1.29 22.00
C THR A 71 10.95 -2.43 21.25
N ASP A 72 9.66 -2.64 21.47
CA ASP A 72 8.90 -3.78 20.91
C ASP A 72 8.13 -3.44 19.63
N VAL A 73 8.31 -2.21 19.13
CA VAL A 73 7.61 -1.71 17.93
C VAL A 73 8.62 -1.29 16.87
N GLU A 74 8.57 -1.91 15.71
CA GLU A 74 9.24 -1.38 14.52
C GLU A 74 8.30 -0.47 13.74
N VAL A 75 8.78 0.72 13.40
CA VAL A 75 7.99 1.75 12.70
C VAL A 75 8.47 1.86 11.26
N LEU A 76 7.54 1.68 10.31
CA LEU A 76 7.81 1.82 8.88
C LEU A 76 7.01 3.01 8.33
N PRO A 77 7.63 4.19 8.19
CA PRO A 77 6.97 5.33 7.56
C PRO A 77 6.78 5.10 6.05
N GLU A 78 5.81 5.79 5.47
CA GLU A 78 5.57 5.79 4.03
C GLU A 78 6.85 6.20 3.26
N PRO A 79 7.26 5.45 2.21
CA PRO A 79 8.55 5.68 1.54
C PRO A 79 8.53 6.88 0.59
N VAL A 80 7.93 8.00 1.02
CA VAL A 80 7.80 9.26 0.25
C VAL A 80 9.15 9.79 -0.26
N PRO A 81 10.27 9.70 0.47
CA PRO A 81 11.58 10.08 -0.07
C PRO A 81 11.97 9.33 -1.35
N LYS A 82 11.62 8.02 -1.44
CA LYS A 82 11.83 7.23 -2.67
C LYS A 82 10.99 7.78 -3.82
N TRP A 83 9.74 8.23 -3.57
CA TRP A 83 8.83 8.76 -4.59
C TRP A 83 9.21 10.16 -5.07
N ARG A 84 9.97 10.90 -4.28
CA ARG A 84 10.52 12.22 -4.63
C ARG A 84 11.80 12.17 -5.41
N ASN A 85 12.54 11.06 -5.29
CA ASN A 85 13.82 10.93 -5.96
C ASN A 85 14.05 9.49 -6.45
N VAL A 86 13.68 9.25 -7.69
CA VAL A 86 14.02 8.03 -8.43
C VAL A 86 15.15 8.37 -9.38
N ARG A 87 16.38 8.14 -8.95
CA ARG A 87 17.58 8.47 -9.76
C ARG A 87 17.58 9.90 -10.31
N GLY A 88 17.22 10.87 -9.49
CA GLY A 88 17.17 12.29 -9.87
C GLY A 88 15.81 12.79 -10.39
N HIS A 89 14.82 11.91 -10.58
CA HIS A 89 13.48 12.28 -11.00
C HIS A 89 12.51 12.31 -9.83
N ASN A 90 11.53 13.23 -9.86
CA ASN A 90 10.48 13.33 -8.82
C ASN A 90 9.11 12.89 -9.39
N PRO A 91 8.80 11.58 -9.42
CA PRO A 91 7.52 11.08 -9.94
C PRO A 91 6.32 11.61 -9.15
N LEU A 92 6.46 11.82 -7.82
CA LEU A 92 5.38 12.35 -6.99
C LEU A 92 5.00 13.77 -7.41
N GLY A 93 5.98 14.65 -7.59
CA GLY A 93 5.74 16.02 -8.04
C GLY A 93 5.25 16.07 -9.50
N LEU A 94 5.69 15.16 -10.36
CA LEU A 94 5.20 15.03 -11.72
C LEU A 94 3.72 14.63 -11.75
N MET A 95 3.31 13.64 -10.94
CA MET A 95 1.93 13.18 -10.85
C MET A 95 0.98 14.28 -10.34
N TYR A 96 1.38 15.07 -9.35
CA TYR A 96 0.53 16.17 -8.89
C TYR A 96 0.31 17.26 -9.95
N ARG A 97 1.28 17.46 -10.84
CA ARG A 97 1.17 18.41 -11.96
C ARG A 97 0.36 17.85 -13.13
N ASP A 98 0.59 16.61 -13.51
CA ASP A 98 -0.09 15.95 -14.61
C ASP A 98 -0.34 14.47 -14.29
N ALA A 99 -1.49 14.23 -13.65
CA ALA A 99 -1.90 12.89 -13.24
C ALA A 99 -2.23 11.98 -14.43
N CYS A 100 -2.70 12.53 -15.56
CA CYS A 100 -2.98 11.74 -16.77
C CYS A 100 -1.71 11.12 -17.33
N ARG A 101 -0.60 11.85 -17.32
CA ARG A 101 0.69 11.38 -17.87
C ARG A 101 1.46 10.53 -16.87
N TRP A 102 1.45 10.85 -15.58
CA TRP A 102 2.35 10.31 -14.60
C TRP A 102 1.69 9.42 -13.54
N GLY A 103 0.37 9.29 -13.58
CA GLY A 103 -0.40 8.51 -12.60
C GLY A 103 0.03 7.04 -12.58
N LEU A 104 0.05 6.37 -13.73
CA LEU A 104 0.51 4.98 -13.85
C LEU A 104 1.95 4.81 -13.35
N THR A 105 2.86 5.69 -13.80
CA THR A 105 4.27 5.64 -13.43
C THR A 105 4.46 5.72 -11.91
N LEU A 106 3.81 6.69 -11.25
CA LEU A 106 3.91 6.81 -9.81
C LEU A 106 3.27 5.62 -9.10
N GLN A 107 2.03 5.25 -9.45
CA GLN A 107 1.29 4.22 -8.73
C GLN A 107 1.93 2.83 -8.85
N THR A 108 2.56 2.51 -9.98
CA THR A 108 3.37 1.30 -10.11
C THR A 108 4.54 1.30 -9.13
N TYR A 109 5.22 2.44 -9.00
CA TYR A 109 6.36 2.55 -8.07
C TYR A 109 5.92 2.59 -6.60
N VAL A 110 4.77 3.19 -6.30
CA VAL A 110 4.14 3.13 -4.96
C VAL A 110 3.84 1.68 -4.59
N GLN A 111 3.15 0.91 -5.45
CA GLN A 111 2.85 -0.50 -5.18
C GLN A 111 4.13 -1.32 -4.94
N LEU A 112 5.17 -1.14 -5.76
CA LEU A 112 6.46 -1.82 -5.58
C LEU A 112 7.09 -1.50 -4.21
N THR A 113 7.14 -0.23 -3.83
CA THR A 113 7.80 0.19 -2.58
C THR A 113 6.97 -0.14 -1.34
N MET A 114 5.65 -0.15 -1.43
CA MET A 114 4.77 -0.63 -0.37
C MET A 114 4.87 -2.15 -0.21
N LEU A 115 4.95 -2.90 -1.30
CA LEU A 115 5.20 -4.34 -1.27
C LEU A 115 6.53 -4.67 -0.57
N ASP A 116 7.61 -3.94 -0.90
CA ASP A 116 8.92 -4.07 -0.23
C ASP A 116 8.79 -3.89 1.30
N GLN A 117 7.94 -2.97 1.78
CA GLN A 117 7.70 -2.79 3.21
C GLN A 117 6.91 -3.94 3.84
N HIS A 118 5.85 -4.43 3.17
CA HIS A 118 5.06 -5.55 3.67
C HIS A 118 5.88 -6.84 3.75
N THR A 119 6.73 -7.11 2.75
CA THR A 119 7.51 -8.36 2.65
C THR A 119 8.83 -8.33 3.42
N ARG A 120 9.21 -7.18 3.97
CA ARG A 120 10.43 -7.07 4.80
C ARG A 120 10.33 -7.95 6.04
N PRO A 121 11.37 -8.72 6.40
CA PRO A 121 11.38 -9.49 7.63
C PRO A 121 11.05 -8.61 8.84
N GLN A 122 10.09 -9.03 9.65
CA GLN A 122 9.69 -8.32 10.86
C GLN A 122 10.64 -8.71 12.00
N MET A 123 11.27 -7.73 12.63
CA MET A 123 12.24 -7.95 13.71
C MET A 123 11.63 -7.78 15.09
N SER A 124 10.63 -6.92 15.24
CA SER A 124 9.95 -6.64 16.51
C SER A 124 8.60 -7.38 16.61
N PRO A 125 8.07 -7.61 17.82
CA PRO A 125 6.73 -8.19 18.02
C PRO A 125 5.63 -7.44 17.28
N VAL A 126 5.71 -6.10 17.23
CA VAL A 126 4.74 -5.24 16.55
C VAL A 126 5.40 -4.47 15.42
N ARG A 127 4.81 -4.53 14.24
CA ARG A 127 5.14 -3.67 13.10
C ARG A 127 4.05 -2.62 12.94
N LEU A 128 4.43 -1.35 12.98
CA LEU A 128 3.54 -0.22 12.75
C LEU A 128 3.90 0.44 11.41
N MET A 129 2.99 0.39 10.45
CA MET A 129 3.21 0.89 9.09
C MET A 129 2.39 2.15 8.82
N GLU A 130 2.99 3.14 8.14
CA GLU A 130 2.24 4.26 7.58
C GLU A 130 1.64 3.86 6.24
N ARG A 131 0.32 3.68 6.21
CA ARG A 131 -0.48 3.16 5.12
C ARG A 131 -0.17 1.68 4.77
N SER A 132 -0.94 1.17 3.86
CA SER A 132 -0.82 -0.19 3.34
C SER A 132 -0.82 -0.21 1.82
N ILE A 133 -0.47 -1.34 1.24
CA ILE A 133 -0.61 -1.54 -0.21
C ILE A 133 -2.10 -1.48 -0.63
N HIS A 134 -3.03 -1.80 0.29
CA HIS A 134 -4.47 -1.72 0.05
C HIS A 134 -4.92 -0.27 -0.16
N SER A 135 -4.48 0.68 0.68
CA SER A 135 -4.80 2.08 0.47
C SER A 135 -4.16 2.66 -0.79
N ALA A 136 -2.97 2.18 -1.20
CA ALA A 136 -2.41 2.56 -2.49
C ALA A 136 -3.37 2.25 -3.64
N ARG A 137 -4.03 1.07 -3.62
CA ARG A 137 -5.00 0.66 -4.64
C ARG A 137 -6.39 1.25 -4.41
N TYR A 138 -6.97 1.07 -3.22
CA TYR A 138 -8.38 1.38 -2.96
C TYR A 138 -8.65 2.88 -2.80
N ILE A 139 -7.63 3.66 -2.44
CA ILE A 139 -7.75 5.11 -2.24
C ILE A 139 -7.09 5.87 -3.39
N PHE A 140 -5.79 5.69 -3.62
CA PHE A 140 -5.05 6.58 -4.53
C PHE A 140 -5.26 6.24 -6.00
N VAL A 141 -5.20 4.97 -6.40
CA VAL A 141 -5.50 4.54 -7.77
C VAL A 141 -6.99 4.81 -8.07
N GLU A 142 -7.87 4.49 -7.13
CA GLU A 142 -9.31 4.73 -7.27
C GLU A 142 -9.64 6.21 -7.42
N ASN A 143 -9.01 7.08 -6.64
CA ASN A 143 -9.19 8.52 -6.75
C ASN A 143 -8.75 9.05 -8.12
N LEU A 144 -7.64 8.56 -8.68
CA LEU A 144 -7.19 8.94 -10.02
C LEU A 144 -8.17 8.48 -11.11
N TYR A 145 -8.77 7.32 -10.91
CA TYR A 145 -9.74 6.75 -11.86
C TYR A 145 -11.10 7.45 -11.80
N ARG A 146 -11.67 7.66 -10.58
CA ARG A 146 -13.01 8.26 -10.43
C ARG A 146 -13.01 9.77 -10.73
N ARG A 147 -11.90 10.47 -10.52
CA ARG A 147 -11.87 11.92 -10.76
C ARG A 147 -11.85 12.24 -12.24
N LYS A 148 -12.85 13.02 -12.68
CA LYS A 148 -12.82 13.68 -13.99
C LYS A 148 -11.66 14.68 -14.04
N ALA A 149 -10.94 14.77 -15.15
CA ALA A 149 -9.98 15.83 -15.38
C ALA A 149 -10.76 17.15 -15.36
N VAL A 150 -10.59 17.93 -14.30
CA VAL A 150 -10.93 19.36 -14.37
C VAL A 150 -10.01 19.93 -15.42
N ALA A 151 -10.55 20.55 -16.47
CA ALA A 151 -9.77 21.15 -17.54
C ALA A 151 -8.64 21.99 -16.89
N CYS A 152 -7.39 21.60 -17.13
CA CYS A 152 -6.24 22.41 -16.75
C CYS A 152 -6.40 23.74 -17.47
N GLY A 153 -6.83 24.76 -16.71
CA GLY A 153 -6.92 26.12 -17.20
C GLY A 153 -5.58 26.54 -17.79
N ASN A 154 -5.63 27.10 -18.96
CA ASN A 154 -4.53 27.63 -19.73
C ASN A 154 -3.55 28.43 -18.85
N ALA A 155 -2.39 27.89 -18.59
CA ALA A 155 -1.21 28.69 -18.29
C ALA A 155 -0.33 28.65 -19.55
N GLY A 156 -0.41 29.68 -20.36
CA GLY A 156 0.57 30.02 -21.36
C GLY A 156 0.46 29.32 -22.74
N ARG A 157 -0.45 29.78 -23.58
CA ARG A 157 -0.22 29.72 -25.02
C ARG A 157 -0.57 31.08 -25.63
N ALA A 158 0.46 31.79 -25.99
CA ALA A 158 0.38 32.98 -26.80
C ALA A 158 -0.35 32.67 -28.13
N THR A 159 -1.15 33.61 -28.55
CA THR A 159 -1.96 33.71 -29.75
C THR A 159 -1.17 33.49 -31.04
N VAL A 160 -1.63 32.58 -31.87
CA VAL A 160 -1.61 32.73 -33.32
C VAL A 160 -3.02 32.39 -33.79
N GLU A 161 -3.72 33.38 -34.29
CA GLU A 161 -4.99 33.27 -34.99
C GLU A 161 -4.75 32.57 -36.33
N GLU A 162 -5.52 31.50 -36.59
CA GLU A 162 -6.00 31.22 -37.96
C GLU A 162 -7.32 30.46 -37.86
N ASP A 163 -8.29 31.09 -38.49
CA ASP A 163 -9.69 30.72 -38.65
C ASP A 163 -9.83 29.51 -39.59
N THR A 164 -10.49 28.46 -39.16
CA THR A 164 -11.46 27.62 -39.89
C THR A 164 -11.74 26.30 -39.10
N GLY A 165 -12.98 26.07 -38.69
CA GLY A 165 -13.45 24.71 -38.29
C GLY A 165 -14.15 24.56 -36.94
N GLY A 166 -15.18 25.35 -36.67
CA GLY A 166 -15.88 25.38 -35.39
C GLY A 166 -16.64 24.13 -34.90
N ALA A 167 -16.75 23.06 -35.70
CA ALA A 167 -17.50 21.85 -35.32
C ALA A 167 -16.62 20.72 -34.76
N ARG A 168 -15.33 20.68 -35.09
CA ARG A 168 -14.39 19.65 -34.56
C ARG A 168 -13.80 20.01 -33.20
N GLN A 169 -13.74 21.30 -32.88
CA GLN A 169 -13.17 21.79 -31.60
C GLN A 169 -14.12 21.57 -30.44
N SER A 170 -15.45 21.69 -30.63
CA SER A 170 -16.45 21.44 -29.57
C SER A 170 -16.45 19.99 -29.09
N SER A 171 -16.34 19.04 -30.00
CA SER A 171 -16.30 17.59 -29.65
C SER A 171 -15.00 17.19 -28.95
N GLN A 172 -13.88 17.85 -29.25
CA GLN A 172 -12.61 17.59 -28.55
C GLN A 172 -12.52 18.27 -27.18
N GLU A 173 -13.14 19.44 -27.02
CA GLU A 173 -13.22 20.11 -25.74
C GLU A 173 -14.20 19.43 -24.78
N GLU A 174 -15.31 18.92 -25.28
CA GLU A 174 -16.29 18.15 -24.51
C GLU A 174 -15.70 16.78 -24.10
N ASN A 175 -14.93 16.12 -24.96
CA ASN A 175 -14.17 14.92 -24.63
C ASN A 175 -13.03 15.19 -23.62
N ARG A 176 -12.37 16.36 -23.67
CA ARG A 176 -11.37 16.77 -22.65
C ARG A 176 -12.00 17.06 -21.29
N LYS A 177 -13.21 17.66 -21.25
CA LYS A 177 -13.95 17.94 -20.02
C LYS A 177 -14.46 16.68 -19.32
N ASN A 178 -14.62 15.58 -20.06
CA ASN A 178 -15.13 14.32 -19.52
C ASN A 178 -14.03 13.25 -19.33
N SER A 179 -12.78 13.56 -19.59
CA SER A 179 -11.65 12.64 -19.46
C SER A 179 -11.33 12.37 -17.96
N ARG A 180 -11.22 11.10 -17.60
CA ARG A 180 -10.71 10.66 -16.29
C ARG A 180 -9.24 11.03 -16.17
N LYS A 181 -8.75 11.28 -14.94
CA LYS A 181 -7.32 11.55 -14.70
C LYS A 181 -6.44 10.32 -14.92
N MET A 182 -7.02 9.13 -14.94
CA MET A 182 -6.35 7.87 -15.28
C MET A 182 -7.13 7.18 -16.40
N PRO A 183 -6.50 6.78 -17.51
CA PRO A 183 -7.09 5.93 -18.52
C PRO A 183 -7.58 4.61 -17.93
N GLU A 184 -8.63 4.04 -18.50
CA GLU A 184 -9.22 2.78 -18.02
C GLU A 184 -8.20 1.62 -18.09
N VAL A 185 -7.40 1.57 -19.16
CA VAL A 185 -6.35 0.56 -19.33
C VAL A 185 -5.31 0.62 -18.21
N ASP A 186 -4.90 1.81 -17.78
CA ASP A 186 -3.94 2.00 -16.69
C ASP A 186 -4.53 1.52 -15.35
N TYR A 187 -5.81 1.82 -15.13
CA TYR A 187 -6.55 1.36 -13.94
C TYR A 187 -6.65 -0.16 -13.89
N VAL A 188 -7.00 -0.80 -15.00
CA VAL A 188 -7.09 -2.27 -15.10
C VAL A 188 -5.72 -2.91 -14.86
N VAL A 189 -4.66 -2.41 -15.49
CA VAL A 189 -3.29 -2.94 -15.30
C VAL A 189 -2.86 -2.83 -13.83
N LEU A 190 -3.07 -1.68 -13.18
CA LEU A 190 -2.75 -1.52 -11.76
C LEU A 190 -3.59 -2.41 -10.85
N SER A 191 -4.84 -2.71 -11.22
CA SER A 191 -5.69 -3.64 -10.50
C SER A 191 -5.21 -5.08 -10.61
N GLU A 192 -4.85 -5.53 -11.82
CA GLU A 192 -4.26 -6.86 -12.05
C GLU A 192 -2.94 -7.05 -11.28
N TRP A 193 -2.09 -6.01 -11.23
CA TRP A 193 -0.89 -6.02 -10.41
C TRP A 193 -1.19 -6.20 -8.93
N PHE A 194 -2.14 -5.43 -8.41
CA PHE A 194 -2.55 -5.52 -7.01
C PHE A 194 -3.13 -6.88 -6.68
N ASP A 195 -4.03 -7.40 -7.52
CA ASP A 195 -4.67 -8.70 -7.32
C ASP A 195 -3.65 -9.83 -7.34
N TRP A 196 -2.65 -9.75 -8.24
CA TRP A 196 -1.55 -10.70 -8.25
C TRP A 196 -0.72 -10.63 -6.95
N ILE A 197 -0.41 -9.43 -6.46
CA ILE A 197 0.34 -9.24 -5.21
C ILE A 197 -0.40 -9.86 -4.04
N VAL A 198 -1.67 -9.52 -3.85
CA VAL A 198 -2.49 -10.04 -2.74
C VAL A 198 -2.64 -11.55 -2.78
N LYS A 199 -2.71 -12.13 -3.99
CA LYS A 199 -2.86 -13.58 -4.17
C LYS A 199 -1.56 -14.35 -3.93
N ASN A 200 -0.40 -13.77 -4.24
CA ASN A 200 0.87 -14.50 -4.29
C ASN A 200 1.86 -14.09 -3.19
N THR A 201 1.55 -13.06 -2.40
CA THR A 201 2.44 -12.50 -1.39
C THR A 201 1.68 -12.27 -0.10
N ASP A 202 2.30 -12.53 1.03
CA ASP A 202 1.71 -12.19 2.33
C ASP A 202 1.82 -10.68 2.57
N VAL A 203 0.69 -10.00 2.43
CA VAL A 203 0.50 -8.58 2.71
C VAL A 203 -0.59 -8.40 3.78
N SER A 204 -0.80 -9.42 4.61
CA SER A 204 -1.78 -9.39 5.69
C SER A 204 -1.46 -8.33 6.74
N MET A 205 -2.50 -7.91 7.44
CA MET A 205 -2.42 -7.01 8.58
C MET A 205 -3.40 -7.44 9.65
N ASP A 206 -3.08 -7.18 10.92
CA ASP A 206 -3.91 -7.58 12.07
C ASP A 206 -4.87 -6.47 12.52
N LEU A 207 -4.52 -5.20 12.22
CA LEU A 207 -5.32 -4.04 12.61
C LEU A 207 -5.11 -2.88 11.63
N ILE A 208 -6.19 -2.17 11.32
CA ILE A 208 -6.17 -0.88 10.65
C ILE A 208 -6.54 0.20 11.68
N VAL A 209 -5.67 1.17 11.89
CA VAL A 209 -5.95 2.37 12.68
C VAL A 209 -6.26 3.52 11.73
N TYR A 210 -7.53 3.89 11.63
CA TYR A 210 -7.96 4.98 10.75
C TYR A 210 -8.00 6.32 11.47
N LEU A 211 -7.06 7.20 11.16
CA LEU A 211 -7.07 8.59 11.64
C LEU A 211 -8.07 9.41 10.82
N ARG A 212 -9.28 9.50 11.35
CA ARG A 212 -10.42 10.17 10.74
C ARG A 212 -10.33 11.68 10.99
N THR A 213 -9.71 12.38 10.06
CA THR A 213 -9.52 13.85 10.12
C THR A 213 -10.29 14.51 8.99
N THR A 214 -10.95 15.65 9.27
CA THR A 214 -11.72 16.36 8.23
C THR A 214 -10.81 16.87 7.10
N PRO A 215 -11.32 16.97 5.86
CA PRO A 215 -10.55 17.51 4.73
C PRO A 215 -10.03 18.92 4.99
N GLU A 216 -10.80 19.78 5.65
CA GLU A 216 -10.45 21.16 5.99
C GLU A 216 -9.25 21.19 6.95
N THR A 217 -9.28 20.36 8.00
CA THR A 217 -8.17 20.25 8.95
C THR A 217 -6.91 19.74 8.25
N CYS A 218 -7.05 18.73 7.40
CA CYS A 218 -5.94 18.21 6.59
C CYS A 218 -5.36 19.29 5.66
N TYR A 219 -6.21 20.08 5.03
CA TYR A 219 -5.81 21.19 4.15
C TYR A 219 -5.05 22.29 4.88
N GLN A 220 -5.52 22.69 6.06
CA GLN A 220 -4.80 23.65 6.90
C GLN A 220 -3.41 23.12 7.31
N ARG A 221 -3.33 21.89 7.78
CA ARG A 221 -2.07 21.24 8.15
C ARG A 221 -1.11 21.09 6.95
N LEU A 222 -1.65 20.78 5.76
CA LEU A 222 -0.90 20.68 4.52
C LEU A 222 -0.27 22.04 4.14
N LYS A 223 -1.02 23.12 4.26
CA LYS A 223 -0.51 24.47 4.03
C LYS A 223 0.57 24.87 5.02
N MET A 224 0.40 24.54 6.31
CA MET A 224 1.37 24.87 7.35
C MET A 224 2.72 24.15 7.16
N ARG A 225 2.72 22.91 6.66
CA ARG A 225 3.98 22.15 6.47
C ARG A 225 4.76 22.53 5.20
N CYS A 226 4.20 23.33 4.29
CA CYS A 226 4.86 24.02 3.16
C CYS A 226 5.71 23.11 2.25
N ARG A 227 5.30 21.88 1.95
CA ARG A 227 5.98 21.02 0.98
C ARG A 227 5.69 21.49 -0.44
N GLU A 228 6.72 21.71 -1.25
CA GLU A 228 6.60 22.33 -2.58
C GLU A 228 5.66 21.55 -3.51
N GLU A 229 5.78 20.22 -3.56
CA GLU A 229 4.96 19.38 -4.42
C GLU A 229 3.50 19.30 -3.98
N GLU A 230 3.20 19.60 -2.71
CA GLU A 230 1.85 19.56 -2.14
C GLU A 230 1.08 20.89 -2.27
N LYS A 231 1.75 22.01 -2.59
CA LYS A 231 1.13 23.32 -2.77
C LYS A 231 0.02 23.33 -3.82
N VAL A 232 0.09 22.42 -4.79
CA VAL A 232 -0.89 22.29 -5.87
C VAL A 232 -2.09 21.41 -5.50
N ILE A 233 -2.13 20.82 -4.31
CA ILE A 233 -3.22 19.95 -3.86
C ILE A 233 -4.40 20.83 -3.41
N PRO A 234 -5.56 20.80 -4.10
CA PRO A 234 -6.74 21.53 -3.70
C PRO A 234 -7.53 20.79 -2.61
N LEU A 235 -8.43 21.49 -1.93
CA LEU A 235 -9.30 20.90 -0.91
C LEU A 235 -10.15 19.76 -1.45
N GLU A 236 -10.66 19.89 -2.67
CA GLU A 236 -11.49 18.87 -3.33
C GLU A 236 -10.73 17.54 -3.57
N TYR A 237 -9.41 17.59 -3.62
CA TYR A 237 -8.59 16.36 -3.67
C TYR A 237 -8.61 15.64 -2.33
N LEU A 238 -8.46 16.37 -1.23
CA LEU A 238 -8.50 15.81 0.12
C LEU A 238 -9.91 15.31 0.48
N ASP A 239 -10.94 16.03 0.02
CA ASP A 239 -12.33 15.63 0.19
C ASP A 239 -12.62 14.31 -0.53
N ALA A 240 -12.18 14.17 -1.77
CA ALA A 240 -12.35 12.92 -2.52
C ALA A 240 -11.62 11.73 -1.84
N ILE A 241 -10.40 11.93 -1.33
CA ILE A 241 -9.68 10.92 -0.56
C ILE A 241 -10.42 10.57 0.73
N HIS A 242 -10.94 11.56 1.44
CA HIS A 242 -11.73 11.36 2.66
C HIS A 242 -12.95 10.48 2.38
N HIS A 243 -13.72 10.80 1.33
CA HIS A 243 -14.88 10.00 0.93
C HIS A 243 -14.51 8.55 0.61
N LEU A 244 -13.40 8.29 -0.07
CA LEU A 244 -12.94 6.93 -0.36
C LEU A 244 -12.56 6.16 0.92
N TYR A 245 -11.90 6.80 1.90
CA TYR A 245 -11.64 6.19 3.19
C TYR A 245 -12.93 5.87 3.96
N GLU A 246 -13.90 6.81 3.96
CA GLU A 246 -15.21 6.60 4.59
C GLU A 246 -15.99 5.45 3.90
N GLU A 247 -15.94 5.38 2.56
CA GLU A 247 -16.53 4.26 1.82
C GLU A 247 -15.86 2.94 2.19
N TRP A 248 -14.53 2.89 2.19
CA TRP A 248 -13.79 1.65 2.43
C TRP A 248 -13.89 1.18 3.87
N LEU A 249 -13.59 2.05 4.86
CA LEU A 249 -13.35 1.62 6.25
C LEU A 249 -14.57 1.76 7.17
N ILE A 250 -15.55 2.59 6.80
CA ILE A 250 -16.70 2.90 7.68
C ILE A 250 -18.02 2.38 7.11
N LYS A 251 -18.29 2.65 5.81
CA LYS A 251 -19.61 2.36 5.21
C LYS A 251 -19.71 0.97 4.58
N GLY A 252 -18.61 0.21 4.45
CA GLY A 252 -18.60 -1.08 3.76
C GLY A 252 -18.81 -0.92 2.26
N GLY A 253 -17.93 -0.19 1.59
CA GLY A 253 -17.95 0.07 0.14
C GLY A 253 -17.53 -1.17 -0.70
N PRO A 254 -17.20 -0.97 -1.98
CA PRO A 254 -16.92 -2.06 -2.91
C PRO A 254 -15.63 -2.84 -2.60
N PHE A 255 -14.76 -2.29 -1.75
CA PHE A 255 -13.49 -2.93 -1.41
C PHE A 255 -13.57 -3.69 -0.09
N PRO A 256 -12.95 -4.87 0.01
CA PRO A 256 -12.97 -5.66 1.23
C PRO A 256 -12.21 -4.97 2.37
N ILE A 257 -12.76 -5.07 3.58
CA ILE A 257 -12.06 -4.72 4.82
C ILE A 257 -11.23 -5.95 5.20
N VAL A 258 -9.92 -5.85 5.11
CA VAL A 258 -8.98 -6.98 5.24
C VAL A 258 -8.50 -7.23 6.68
N ALA A 259 -8.80 -6.31 7.60
CA ALA A 259 -8.49 -6.42 9.03
C ALA A 259 -9.49 -5.60 9.85
N PRO A 260 -9.64 -5.85 11.17
CA PRO A 260 -10.41 -4.99 12.05
C PRO A 260 -10.00 -3.53 11.96
N VAL A 261 -10.97 -2.60 12.06
CA VAL A 261 -10.74 -1.16 11.95
C VAL A 261 -10.99 -0.46 13.28
N LEU A 262 -9.98 0.27 13.75
CA LEU A 262 -10.09 1.21 14.85
C LEU A 262 -10.12 2.64 14.30
N ALA A 263 -11.30 3.27 14.27
CA ALA A 263 -11.42 4.65 13.83
C ALA A 263 -11.15 5.62 15.00
N VAL A 264 -10.21 6.54 14.80
CA VAL A 264 -9.85 7.61 15.75
C VAL A 264 -10.18 8.94 15.11
N THR A 265 -11.20 9.63 15.63
CA THR A 265 -11.62 10.94 15.14
C THR A 265 -10.80 12.06 15.80
N GLN A 266 -10.31 12.99 15.00
CA GLN A 266 -9.51 14.15 15.42
C GLN A 266 -10.24 15.46 15.11
#